data_2e54999dafc828c5aad909264c9f4be5
#
_entry.id   2e54999dafc828c5aad909264c9f4be5
#
_cell.length_a   1.000
_cell.length_b   1.000
_cell.length_c   1.000
_cell.angle_alpha   90.00
_cell.angle_beta   90.00
_cell.angle_gamma   90.00
#
_symmetry.space_group_name_H-M   'P 1'
#
loop_
_entity.id
_entity.type
_entity.pdbx_description
1 polymer ?
#
loop_
_entity_poly.entity_id
_entity_poly.type
_entity_poly.pdbx_seq_one_letter_code
_entity_poly.pdbx_strand_id
1 'polypeptide(L)'
;MVGIIMAGRTGASYAATIGTMQVNEEIDALKTLGIPVSDFLVLPRITALTVTMPLLTLLADFMGIIGGAFVGVVMLNISAPEYYKYTLDALNLTNFWVGIFHGFVFGIVIALCGCYFGVNCGRNADSVGVATTRAVVSAIVWMIVVTGILTLIFEVLGI
;
A
#
# COMPACT_ATOMS: atom_id res chain seq x y z
N MET A 1 -1.22 6.51 -6.59
CA MET A 1 -0.08 7.27 -6.00
C MET A 1 0.22 6.84 -4.58
N VAL A 2 -0.72 6.89 -3.62
CA VAL A 2 -0.49 6.49 -2.21
C VAL A 2 0.08 5.08 -2.09
N GLY A 3 -0.45 4.10 -2.83
CA GLY A 3 0.05 2.72 -2.83
C GLY A 3 1.53 2.62 -3.20
N ILE A 4 1.98 3.37 -4.22
CA ILE A 4 3.39 3.36 -4.65
C ILE A 4 4.30 3.94 -3.56
N ILE A 5 3.89 5.04 -2.92
CA ILE A 5 4.64 5.64 -1.82
C ILE A 5 4.72 4.68 -0.63
N MET A 6 3.60 4.02 -0.30
CA MET A 6 3.56 3.05 0.80
C MET A 6 4.32 1.77 0.49
N ALA A 7 4.37 1.31 -0.75
CA ALA A 7 5.24 0.21 -1.16
C ALA A 7 6.71 0.56 -0.93
N GLY A 8 7.13 1.76 -1.33
CA GLY A 8 8.50 2.24 -1.12
C GLY A 8 8.86 2.44 0.35
N ARG A 9 7.94 2.91 1.18
CA ARG A 9 8.20 3.19 2.59
C ARG A 9 7.90 1.99 3.48
N THR A 10 6.67 1.51 3.50
CA THR A 10 6.24 0.45 4.44
C THR A 10 6.63 -0.94 3.96
N GLY A 11 6.53 -1.22 2.64
CA GLY A 11 6.98 -2.48 2.07
C GLY A 11 8.47 -2.70 2.26
N ALA A 12 9.29 -1.68 1.99
CA ALA A 12 10.73 -1.71 2.25
C ALA A 12 11.05 -1.88 3.74
N SER A 13 10.34 -1.14 4.60
CA SER A 13 10.54 -1.22 6.06
C SER A 13 10.22 -2.62 6.60
N TYR A 14 9.16 -3.27 6.12
CA TYR A 14 8.82 -4.63 6.52
C TYR A 14 9.90 -5.63 6.08
N ALA A 15 10.36 -5.54 4.83
CA ALA A 15 11.43 -6.38 4.33
C ALA A 15 12.74 -6.14 5.09
N ALA A 16 13.09 -4.90 5.41
CA ALA A 16 14.27 -4.55 6.19
C ALA A 16 14.21 -5.11 7.61
N THR A 17 13.10 -4.90 8.31
CA THR A 17 12.95 -5.34 9.70
C THR A 17 12.99 -6.86 9.80
N ILE A 18 12.25 -7.58 8.97
CA ILE A 18 12.25 -9.05 8.98
C ILE A 18 13.61 -9.58 8.51
N GLY A 19 14.21 -8.95 7.49
CA GLY A 19 15.54 -9.33 7.01
C GLY A 19 16.62 -9.13 8.09
N THR A 20 16.57 -8.07 8.88
CA THR A 20 17.48 -7.86 10.01
C THR A 20 17.28 -8.91 11.10
N MET A 21 16.04 -9.29 11.41
CA MET A 21 15.72 -10.37 12.34
C MET A 21 16.26 -11.74 11.83
N GLN A 22 16.29 -11.93 10.50
CA GLN A 22 16.87 -13.12 9.88
C GLN A 22 18.40 -13.14 10.03
N VAL A 23 19.06 -12.00 9.82
CA VAL A 23 20.53 -11.86 9.97
C VAL A 23 20.96 -12.04 11.42
N ASN A 24 20.18 -11.56 12.38
CA ASN A 24 20.44 -11.69 13.83
C ASN A 24 20.01 -13.04 14.40
N GLU A 25 19.58 -14.00 13.58
CA GLU A 25 19.12 -15.33 14.00
C GLU A 25 17.90 -15.32 14.93
N GLU A 26 17.19 -14.18 15.06
CA GLU A 26 15.99 -14.06 15.89
C GLU A 26 14.85 -14.95 15.36
N ILE A 27 14.75 -15.11 14.04
CA ILE A 27 13.75 -15.99 13.40
C ILE A 27 14.06 -17.47 13.70
N ASP A 28 15.33 -17.85 13.77
CA ASP A 28 15.72 -19.21 14.12
C ASP A 28 15.46 -19.48 15.62
N ALA A 29 15.63 -18.48 16.48
CA ALA A 29 15.23 -18.58 17.89
C ALA A 29 13.72 -18.80 18.06
N LEU A 30 12.88 -18.10 17.28
CA LEU A 30 11.42 -18.32 17.27
C LEU A 30 11.05 -19.74 16.85
N LYS A 31 11.72 -20.27 15.82
CA LYS A 31 11.52 -21.65 15.35
C LYS A 31 11.89 -22.69 16.41
N THR A 32 12.98 -22.48 17.15
CA THR A 32 13.39 -23.39 18.24
C THR A 32 12.42 -23.39 19.41
N LEU A 33 11.73 -22.26 19.64
CA LEU A 33 10.64 -22.13 20.62
C LEU A 33 9.31 -22.74 20.14
N GLY A 34 9.26 -23.27 18.90
CA GLY A 34 8.05 -23.85 18.33
C GLY A 34 6.99 -22.81 17.91
N ILE A 35 7.37 -21.52 17.81
CA ILE A 35 6.46 -20.44 17.42
C ILE A 35 6.49 -20.30 15.89
N PRO A 36 5.35 -20.43 15.19
CA PRO A 36 5.32 -20.26 13.73
C PRO A 36 5.58 -18.80 13.37
N VAL A 37 6.60 -18.58 12.53
CA VAL A 37 7.03 -17.26 12.08
C VAL A 37 5.91 -16.53 11.32
N SER A 38 5.09 -17.27 10.57
CA SER A 38 3.96 -16.75 9.83
C SER A 38 2.94 -16.06 10.73
N ASP A 39 2.59 -16.70 11.83
CA ASP A 39 1.51 -16.22 12.70
C ASP A 39 1.96 -15.10 13.62
N PHE A 40 3.21 -15.14 14.04
CA PHE A 40 3.76 -14.14 14.96
C PHE A 40 4.29 -12.88 14.26
N LEU A 41 4.95 -13.02 13.11
CA LEU A 41 5.61 -11.89 12.42
C LEU A 41 4.83 -11.39 11.20
N VAL A 42 4.29 -12.29 10.39
CA VAL A 42 3.69 -11.94 9.10
C VAL A 42 2.24 -11.51 9.26
N LEU A 43 1.42 -12.29 9.96
CA LEU A 43 -0.01 -12.07 10.09
C LEU A 43 -0.35 -10.69 10.71
N PRO A 44 0.27 -10.25 11.84
CA PRO A 44 -0.05 -8.95 12.42
C PRO A 44 0.34 -7.78 11.50
N ARG A 45 1.39 -7.93 10.69
CA ARG A 45 1.80 -6.88 9.74
C ARG A 45 0.87 -6.77 8.55
N ILE A 46 0.40 -7.92 8.04
CA ILE A 46 -0.61 -7.94 6.97
C ILE A 46 -1.90 -7.29 7.46
N THR A 47 -2.41 -7.69 8.61
CA THR A 47 -3.65 -7.14 9.17
C THR A 47 -3.54 -5.64 9.46
N ALA A 48 -2.43 -5.19 10.05
CA ALA A 48 -2.19 -3.78 10.31
C ALA A 48 -2.22 -2.95 9.03
N LEU A 49 -1.49 -3.38 7.98
CA LEU A 49 -1.43 -2.62 6.73
C LEU A 49 -2.76 -2.68 5.96
N THR A 50 -3.46 -3.80 6.00
CA THR A 50 -4.77 -3.96 5.36
C THR A 50 -5.81 -3.01 5.94
N VAL A 51 -5.76 -2.73 7.25
CA VAL A 51 -6.67 -1.80 7.91
C VAL A 51 -6.23 -0.34 7.74
N THR A 52 -4.92 -0.07 7.77
CA THR A 52 -4.41 1.30 7.70
C THR A 52 -4.41 1.86 6.28
N MET A 53 -4.26 1.03 5.24
CA MET A 53 -4.22 1.50 3.86
C MET A 53 -5.52 2.17 3.39
N PRO A 54 -6.73 1.62 3.61
CA PRO A 54 -7.97 2.31 3.28
C PRO A 54 -8.10 3.68 3.97
N LEU A 55 -7.66 3.77 5.24
CA LEU A 55 -7.69 5.03 5.97
C LEU A 55 -6.74 6.08 5.36
N LEU A 56 -5.55 5.63 4.93
CA LEU A 56 -4.59 6.50 4.24
C LEU A 56 -5.11 6.96 2.87
N THR A 57 -5.81 6.10 2.13
CA THR A 57 -6.41 6.51 0.85
C THR A 57 -7.48 7.57 1.06
N LEU A 58 -8.34 7.44 2.06
CA LEU A 58 -9.32 8.47 2.42
C LEU A 58 -8.68 9.82 2.76
N LEU A 59 -7.62 9.81 3.56
CA LEU A 59 -6.87 11.02 3.87
C LEU A 59 -6.24 11.64 2.62
N ALA A 60 -5.70 10.82 1.73
CA ALA A 60 -5.10 11.29 0.49
C ALA A 60 -6.14 11.89 -0.47
N ASP A 61 -7.31 11.29 -0.58
CA ASP A 61 -8.41 11.81 -1.40
C ASP A 61 -8.88 13.17 -0.86
N PHE A 62 -9.05 13.29 0.46
CA PHE A 62 -9.40 14.56 1.09
C PHE A 62 -8.34 15.64 0.84
N MET A 63 -7.06 15.31 1.02
CA MET A 63 -5.96 16.25 0.74
C MET A 63 -5.84 16.56 -0.75
N GLY A 64 -6.16 15.59 -1.62
CA GLY A 64 -6.20 15.79 -3.07
C GLY A 64 -7.27 16.81 -3.50
N ILE A 65 -8.46 16.75 -2.91
CA ILE A 65 -9.55 17.71 -3.16
C ILE A 65 -9.15 19.12 -2.69
N ILE A 66 -8.56 19.24 -1.49
CA ILE A 66 -8.11 20.55 -0.97
C ILE A 66 -6.97 21.11 -1.84
N GLY A 67 -5.99 20.28 -2.19
CA GLY A 67 -4.88 20.68 -3.06
C GLY A 67 -5.35 21.09 -4.46
N GLY A 68 -6.31 20.35 -5.03
CA GLY A 68 -6.96 20.68 -6.30
C GLY A 68 -7.73 21.98 -6.23
N ALA A 69 -8.45 22.25 -5.13
CA ALA A 69 -9.13 23.52 -4.90
C ALA A 69 -8.14 24.70 -4.87
N PHE A 70 -7.04 24.57 -4.16
CA PHE A 70 -6.02 25.61 -4.08
C PHE A 70 -5.45 25.93 -5.47
N VAL A 71 -5.08 24.93 -6.26
CA VAL A 71 -4.56 25.13 -7.62
C VAL A 71 -5.64 25.70 -8.55
N GLY A 72 -6.85 25.15 -8.51
CA GLY A 72 -7.96 25.58 -9.36
C GLY A 72 -8.35 27.05 -9.14
N VAL A 73 -8.45 27.46 -7.88
CA VAL A 73 -8.85 28.85 -7.55
C VAL A 73 -7.69 29.84 -7.75
N VAL A 74 -6.45 29.49 -7.33
CA VAL A 74 -5.32 30.42 -7.35
C VAL A 74 -4.65 30.50 -8.71
N MET A 75 -4.46 29.35 -9.39
CA MET A 75 -3.72 29.32 -10.67
C MET A 75 -4.61 29.39 -11.89
N LEU A 76 -5.80 28.78 -11.86
CA LEU A 76 -6.71 28.71 -13.00
C LEU A 76 -7.82 29.77 -12.94
N ASN A 77 -7.88 30.61 -11.89
CA ASN A 77 -8.90 31.63 -11.67
C ASN A 77 -10.36 31.10 -11.76
N ILE A 78 -10.57 29.84 -11.39
CA ILE A 78 -11.90 29.24 -11.30
C ILE A 78 -12.57 29.76 -10.02
N SER A 79 -13.86 30.16 -10.09
CA SER A 79 -14.54 30.59 -8.90
C SER A 79 -14.73 29.45 -7.89
N ALA A 80 -14.54 29.73 -6.59
CA ALA A 80 -14.66 28.71 -5.55
C ALA A 80 -16.01 27.95 -5.57
N PRO A 81 -17.19 28.61 -5.79
CA PRO A 81 -18.46 27.89 -5.88
C PRO A 81 -18.57 27.00 -7.12
N GLU A 82 -17.91 27.35 -8.21
CA GLU A 82 -17.87 26.56 -9.43
C GLU A 82 -17.04 25.30 -9.26
N TYR A 83 -15.85 25.41 -8.65
CA TYR A 83 -15.02 24.26 -8.28
C TYR A 83 -15.78 23.28 -7.38
N TYR A 84 -16.48 23.79 -6.34
CA TYR A 84 -17.26 22.98 -5.42
C TYR A 84 -18.37 22.19 -6.15
N LYS A 85 -19.08 22.86 -7.07
CA LYS A 85 -20.14 22.21 -7.85
C LYS A 85 -19.61 21.08 -8.74
N TYR A 86 -18.52 21.33 -9.49
CA TYR A 86 -17.89 20.30 -10.32
C TYR A 86 -17.33 19.13 -9.49
N THR A 87 -16.78 19.42 -8.32
CA THR A 87 -16.27 18.37 -7.43
C THR A 87 -17.41 17.49 -6.92
N LEU A 88 -18.55 18.07 -6.52
CA LEU A 88 -19.70 17.28 -6.08
C LEU A 88 -20.31 16.44 -7.22
N ASP A 89 -20.39 16.97 -8.43
CA ASP A 89 -20.90 16.26 -9.59
C ASP A 89 -19.98 15.10 -10.01
N ALA A 90 -18.67 15.24 -9.81
CA ALA A 90 -17.68 14.19 -10.12
C ALA A 90 -17.58 13.10 -9.03
N LEU A 91 -17.90 13.45 -7.76
CA LEU A 91 -17.84 12.54 -6.64
C LEU A 91 -19.10 11.65 -6.55
N ASN A 92 -19.09 10.57 -7.30
CA ASN A 92 -20.10 9.53 -7.13
C ASN A 92 -19.74 8.62 -5.95
N LEU A 93 -20.76 8.21 -5.19
CA LEU A 93 -20.61 7.32 -4.03
C LEU A 93 -19.95 5.98 -4.45
N THR A 94 -20.20 5.54 -5.66
CA THR A 94 -19.61 4.35 -6.27
C THR A 94 -18.09 4.47 -6.38
N ASN A 95 -17.60 5.60 -6.91
CA ASN A 95 -16.16 5.84 -7.07
C ASN A 95 -15.42 5.87 -5.73
N PHE A 96 -16.09 6.36 -4.68
CA PHE A 96 -15.55 6.37 -3.32
C PHE A 96 -15.36 4.95 -2.78
N TRP A 97 -16.34 4.07 -2.93
CA TRP A 97 -16.24 2.68 -2.50
C TRP A 97 -15.19 1.89 -3.29
N VAL A 98 -15.11 2.12 -4.60
CA VAL A 98 -14.07 1.54 -5.45
C VAL A 98 -12.67 1.96 -4.99
N GLY A 99 -12.46 3.23 -4.63
CA GLY A 99 -11.19 3.72 -4.10
C GLY A 99 -10.79 3.04 -2.78
N ILE A 100 -11.73 2.89 -1.83
CA ILE A 100 -11.49 2.19 -0.56
C ILE A 100 -11.12 0.72 -0.80
N PHE A 101 -11.83 0.05 -1.71
CA PHE A 101 -11.56 -1.35 -2.05
C PHE A 101 -10.16 -1.53 -2.67
N HIS A 102 -9.75 -0.64 -3.58
CA HIS A 102 -8.39 -0.62 -4.11
C HIS A 102 -7.35 -0.44 -3.00
N GLY A 103 -7.60 0.48 -2.06
CA GLY A 103 -6.74 0.69 -0.90
C GLY A 103 -6.57 -0.56 -0.04
N PHE A 104 -7.67 -1.29 0.19
CA PHE A 104 -7.66 -2.55 0.93
C PHE A 104 -6.79 -3.62 0.24
N VAL A 105 -7.00 -3.82 -1.05
CA VAL A 105 -6.25 -4.81 -1.85
C VAL A 105 -4.76 -4.44 -1.93
N PHE A 106 -4.44 -3.16 -2.11
CA PHE A 106 -3.05 -2.69 -2.12
C PHE A 106 -2.35 -2.93 -0.79
N GLY A 107 -3.06 -2.75 0.34
CA GLY A 107 -2.53 -3.06 1.66
C GLY A 107 -2.06 -4.51 1.77
N ILE A 108 -2.88 -5.45 1.30
CA ILE A 108 -2.54 -6.87 1.28
C ILE A 108 -1.33 -7.15 0.39
N VAL A 109 -1.32 -6.62 -0.83
CA VAL A 109 -0.22 -6.86 -1.79
C VAL A 109 1.11 -6.34 -1.27
N ILE A 110 1.14 -5.11 -0.73
CA ILE A 110 2.36 -4.50 -0.18
C ILE A 110 2.88 -5.29 1.02
N ALA A 111 1.99 -5.68 1.94
CA ALA A 111 2.36 -6.43 3.12
C ALA A 111 2.90 -7.83 2.77
N LEU A 112 2.26 -8.53 1.83
CA LEU A 112 2.70 -9.83 1.37
C LEU A 112 4.09 -9.75 0.72
N CYS A 113 4.31 -8.79 -0.20
CA CYS A 113 5.61 -8.62 -0.84
C CYS A 113 6.70 -8.28 0.19
N GLY A 114 6.45 -7.33 1.09
CA GLY A 114 7.40 -6.93 2.13
C GLY A 114 7.78 -8.09 3.06
N CYS A 115 6.79 -8.82 3.55
CA CYS A 115 7.02 -9.98 4.42
C CYS A 115 7.70 -11.14 3.69
N TYR A 116 7.28 -11.45 2.46
CA TYR A 116 7.86 -12.54 1.68
C TYR A 116 9.35 -12.36 1.44
N PHE A 117 9.76 -11.20 0.93
CA PHE A 117 11.18 -10.92 0.69
C PHE A 117 11.96 -10.75 1.99
N GLY A 118 11.34 -10.28 3.07
CA GLY A 118 11.97 -10.21 4.38
C GLY A 118 12.31 -11.59 4.96
N VAL A 119 11.34 -12.51 4.96
CA VAL A 119 11.53 -13.88 5.49
C VAL A 119 12.51 -14.69 4.63
N ASN A 120 12.51 -14.48 3.31
CA ASN A 120 13.44 -15.16 2.39
C ASN A 120 14.76 -14.39 2.19
N CYS A 121 15.09 -13.46 3.09
CA CYS A 121 16.36 -12.74 3.06
C CYS A 121 17.53 -13.67 3.38
N GLY A 122 18.68 -13.43 2.75
CA GLY A 122 19.93 -14.12 3.12
C GLY A 122 20.43 -13.69 4.50
N ARG A 123 21.40 -14.44 5.05
CA ARG A 123 21.96 -14.20 6.39
C ARG A 123 23.07 -13.14 6.44
N ASN A 124 23.18 -12.30 5.42
CA ASN A 124 24.20 -11.26 5.32
C ASN A 124 23.53 -9.87 5.32
N ALA A 125 24.20 -8.88 5.89
CA ALA A 125 23.71 -7.49 5.91
C ALA A 125 23.42 -6.95 4.50
N ASP A 126 24.22 -7.27 3.49
CA ASP A 126 24.02 -6.87 2.11
C ASP A 126 22.73 -7.45 1.51
N SER A 127 22.35 -8.66 1.94
CA SER A 127 21.12 -9.31 1.47
C SER A 127 19.85 -8.58 1.90
N VAL A 128 19.90 -7.85 3.04
CA VAL A 128 18.78 -7.03 3.52
C VAL A 128 18.49 -5.89 2.55
N GLY A 129 19.53 -5.21 2.05
CA GLY A 129 19.40 -4.15 1.04
C GLY A 129 18.80 -4.66 -0.27
N VAL A 130 19.24 -5.84 -0.72
CA VAL A 130 18.67 -6.49 -1.93
C VAL A 130 17.22 -6.91 -1.70
N ALA A 131 16.89 -7.46 -0.53
CA ALA A 131 15.54 -7.89 -0.20
C ALA A 131 14.55 -6.71 -0.16
N THR A 132 14.95 -5.57 0.42
CA THR A 132 14.14 -4.35 0.45
C THR A 132 13.84 -3.83 -0.95
N THR A 133 14.85 -3.74 -1.81
CA THR A 133 14.68 -3.29 -3.19
C THR A 133 13.75 -4.24 -3.98
N ARG A 134 13.94 -5.54 -3.86
CA ARG A 134 13.08 -6.54 -4.49
C ARG A 134 11.64 -6.48 -3.99
N ALA A 135 11.45 -6.26 -2.69
CA ALA A 135 10.12 -6.12 -2.10
C ALA A 135 9.36 -4.94 -2.71
N VAL A 136 10.01 -3.77 -2.82
CA VAL A 136 9.42 -2.57 -3.42
C VAL A 136 9.07 -2.77 -4.89
N VAL A 137 10.03 -3.25 -5.69
CA VAL A 137 9.81 -3.47 -7.12
C VAL A 137 8.70 -4.47 -7.36
N SER A 138 8.70 -5.61 -6.65
CA SER A 138 7.65 -6.62 -6.79
C SER A 138 6.28 -6.08 -6.33
N ALA A 139 6.22 -5.32 -5.24
CA ALA A 139 4.98 -4.72 -4.79
C ALA A 139 4.39 -3.76 -5.83
N ILE A 140 5.23 -2.91 -6.46
CA ILE A 140 4.78 -1.99 -7.51
C ILE A 140 4.27 -2.76 -8.74
N VAL A 141 5.00 -3.77 -9.19
CA VAL A 141 4.59 -4.61 -10.35
C VAL A 141 3.26 -5.28 -10.07
N TRP A 142 3.11 -5.93 -8.90
CA TRP A 142 1.86 -6.58 -8.54
C TRP A 142 0.69 -5.59 -8.37
N MET A 143 0.94 -4.40 -7.84
CA MET A 143 -0.09 -3.35 -7.77
C MET A 143 -0.58 -2.95 -9.16
N ILE A 144 0.30 -2.80 -10.15
CA ILE A 144 -0.09 -2.47 -11.52
C ILE A 144 -0.96 -3.57 -12.12
N VAL A 145 -0.55 -4.83 -11.97
CA VAL A 145 -1.32 -5.98 -12.46
C VAL A 145 -2.69 -6.05 -11.79
N VAL A 146 -2.74 -5.94 -10.47
CA VAL A 146 -3.99 -6.00 -9.69
C VAL A 146 -4.91 -4.83 -10.05
N THR A 147 -4.37 -3.63 -10.22
CA THR A 147 -5.17 -2.46 -10.68
C THR A 147 -5.81 -2.74 -12.03
N GLY A 148 -5.03 -3.25 -13.00
CA GLY A 148 -5.58 -3.58 -14.32
C GLY A 148 -6.73 -4.61 -14.24
N ILE A 149 -6.55 -5.66 -13.44
CA ILE A 149 -7.58 -6.69 -13.26
C ILE A 149 -8.83 -6.11 -12.57
N LEU A 150 -8.64 -5.35 -11.49
CA LEU A 150 -9.77 -4.74 -10.76
C LEU A 150 -10.54 -3.76 -11.63
N THR A 151 -9.85 -2.92 -12.40
CA THR A 151 -10.49 -1.97 -13.32
C THR A 151 -11.34 -2.69 -14.35
N LEU A 152 -10.83 -3.77 -14.96
CA LEU A 152 -11.62 -4.60 -15.91
C LEU A 152 -12.84 -5.21 -15.24
N ILE A 153 -12.70 -5.71 -14.02
CA ILE A 153 -13.83 -6.31 -13.28
C ILE A 153 -14.90 -5.25 -13.00
N PHE A 154 -14.52 -4.06 -12.55
CA PHE A 154 -15.48 -2.98 -12.27
C PHE A 154 -16.17 -2.48 -13.54
N GLU A 155 -15.45 -2.38 -14.65
CA GLU A 155 -16.03 -1.99 -15.95
C GLU A 155 -17.04 -3.02 -16.45
N VAL A 156 -16.75 -4.32 -16.32
CA VAL A 156 -17.70 -5.40 -16.69
C VAL A 156 -18.93 -5.41 -15.79
N LEU A 157 -18.79 -5.04 -14.52
CA LEU A 157 -19.90 -4.93 -13.57
C LEU A 157 -20.74 -3.66 -13.77
N GLY A 158 -20.28 -2.71 -14.61
CA GLY A 158 -20.97 -1.45 -14.88
C GLY A 158 -20.92 -0.45 -13.72
N ILE A 159 -19.85 -0.53 -12.92
CA ILE A 159 -19.64 0.30 -11.72
C ILE A 159 -18.55 1.35 -12.00
#